data_f88e3bec521544ed23d59aa96de02b89
#
_entry.id   f88e3bec521544ed23d59aa96de02b89
#
_cell.length_a   1.000
_cell.length_b   1.000
_cell.length_c   1.000
_cell.angle_alpha   90.00
_cell.angle_beta   90.00
_cell.angle_gamma   90.00
#
_symmetry.space_group_name_H-M   'P 1'
#
loop_
_entity.id
_entity.type
_entity.pdbx_description
1 polymer ?
#
loop_
_entity_poly.entity_id
_entity_poly.type
_entity_poly.pdbx_seq_one_letter_code
_entity_poly.pdbx_strand_id
1 'polypeptide(L)'
;MRRLLFLTTWDFSDGPSTGITNKIKGQIKAFQSYGFSVDYTYIADNAAYYHKDGQDFFLGKVGKFRKLAANYYLYKRLKSEKYTYIYNRYGLMDTCYYKILKMLKKKGGKIVVEIPTYPYDKERLPGVTWWILYSLDKIYRRNLKKIVDAIATYSGDDIIFGVKTIHICKGIDFESVSIRNPENRTDEIRLMAVAGLAKWHGYDRLLEGLGKYYETDGRKKVYFYIVGDGPVKAEYEKIIEKYQIQKYCIFEGVKRGRELDDIYNKCDIGIEGLAAFRKGIFISSSLKSREYAAKGLPFVTASKIDVFEKQNFVLKVPENEEAIEVRDIISFYNHIYKDKDSRKIAQEIRNKAEQCCDIRITIKPIVAYLFEDSLRPE
;
A
#
# COMPACT_ATOMS: atom_id res chain seq x y z
N MET A 1 13.68 11.42 -26.26
CA MET A 1 12.69 10.87 -25.31
C MET A 1 13.41 10.29 -24.09
N ARG A 2 13.01 10.63 -22.88
CA ARG A 2 13.71 10.23 -21.64
C ARG A 2 13.34 8.79 -21.31
N ARG A 3 14.26 7.84 -21.46
CA ARG A 3 14.00 6.42 -21.17
C ARG A 3 14.28 6.10 -19.72
N LEU A 4 13.29 5.49 -19.03
CA LEU A 4 13.37 5.02 -17.66
C LEU A 4 13.13 3.51 -17.61
N LEU A 5 13.99 2.78 -16.89
CA LEU A 5 13.74 1.39 -16.53
C LEU A 5 13.11 1.33 -15.15
N PHE A 6 11.87 0.82 -15.05
CA PHE A 6 11.26 0.44 -13.79
C PHE A 6 11.62 -1.02 -13.48
N LEU A 7 12.65 -1.22 -12.68
CA LEU A 7 13.18 -2.54 -12.36
C LEU A 7 12.45 -3.16 -11.14
N THR A 8 11.75 -4.25 -11.34
CA THR A 8 11.12 -5.03 -10.27
C THR A 8 11.03 -6.52 -10.63
N THR A 9 11.00 -7.37 -9.62
CA THR A 9 10.68 -8.79 -9.72
C THR A 9 9.37 -9.09 -8.99
N TRP A 10 8.47 -8.10 -8.89
CA TRP A 10 7.15 -8.29 -8.30
C TRP A 10 6.30 -9.17 -9.19
N ASP A 11 5.47 -10.01 -8.57
CA ASP A 11 4.53 -10.87 -9.29
C ASP A 11 3.25 -10.11 -9.61
N PHE A 12 2.97 -9.95 -10.91
CA PHE A 12 1.78 -9.27 -11.43
C PHE A 12 0.59 -10.22 -11.63
N SER A 13 0.76 -11.51 -11.38
CA SER A 13 -0.37 -12.45 -11.39
C SER A 13 -1.42 -12.05 -10.35
N ASP A 14 -2.68 -12.33 -10.65
CA ASP A 14 -3.77 -12.05 -9.72
C ASP A 14 -3.59 -12.83 -8.40
N GLY A 15 -3.81 -12.14 -7.29
CA GLY A 15 -3.56 -12.74 -5.98
C GLY A 15 -3.84 -11.79 -4.81
N PRO A 16 -3.49 -12.20 -3.59
CA PRO A 16 -3.70 -11.38 -2.38
C PRO A 16 -2.96 -10.03 -2.39
N SER A 17 -1.95 -9.90 -3.25
CA SER A 17 -1.09 -8.72 -3.35
C SER A 17 -1.51 -7.74 -4.45
N THR A 18 -2.73 -7.81 -4.96
CA THR A 18 -3.25 -6.96 -6.06
C THR A 18 -3.09 -5.46 -5.76
N GLY A 19 -3.27 -5.02 -4.52
CA GLY A 19 -3.06 -3.62 -4.13
C GLY A 19 -1.64 -3.12 -4.38
N ILE A 20 -0.61 -3.97 -4.17
CA ILE A 20 0.79 -3.61 -4.47
C ILE A 20 1.03 -3.59 -5.98
N THR A 21 0.46 -4.54 -6.72
CA THR A 21 0.53 -4.58 -8.19
C THR A 21 -0.09 -3.32 -8.79
N ASN A 22 -1.27 -2.92 -8.34
CA ASN A 22 -1.94 -1.68 -8.78
C ASN A 22 -1.09 -0.45 -8.47
N LYS A 23 -0.46 -0.39 -7.28
CA LYS A 23 0.47 0.69 -6.94
C LYS A 23 1.65 0.75 -7.92
N ILE A 24 2.29 -0.38 -8.25
CA ILE A 24 3.42 -0.42 -9.18
C ILE A 24 2.96 0.04 -10.58
N LYS A 25 1.84 -0.46 -11.08
CA LYS A 25 1.26 -0.04 -12.36
C LYS A 25 0.94 1.46 -12.36
N GLY A 26 0.39 1.98 -11.26
CA GLY A 26 0.14 3.41 -11.08
C GLY A 26 1.44 4.24 -11.10
N GLN A 27 2.53 3.77 -10.45
CA GLN A 27 3.84 4.43 -10.50
C GLN A 27 4.40 4.47 -11.93
N ILE A 28 4.26 3.40 -12.70
CA ILE A 28 4.68 3.35 -14.11
C ILE A 28 3.92 4.40 -14.91
N LYS A 29 2.58 4.45 -14.81
CA LYS A 29 1.75 5.47 -15.46
C LYS A 29 2.13 6.90 -15.03
N ALA A 30 2.40 7.09 -13.73
CA ALA A 30 2.81 8.39 -13.22
C ALA A 30 4.15 8.85 -13.81
N PHE A 31 5.15 7.98 -13.94
CA PHE A 31 6.38 8.32 -14.66
C PHE A 31 6.10 8.66 -16.13
N GLN A 32 5.22 7.92 -16.79
CA GLN A 32 4.82 8.22 -18.17
C GLN A 32 4.18 9.61 -18.31
N SER A 33 3.32 10.01 -17.35
CA SER A 33 2.70 11.35 -17.35
C SER A 33 3.71 12.49 -17.17
N TYR A 34 4.89 12.21 -16.61
CA TYR A 34 6.03 13.14 -16.53
C TYR A 34 6.95 13.10 -17.77
N GLY A 35 6.52 12.44 -18.86
CA GLY A 35 7.23 12.41 -20.13
C GLY A 35 8.35 11.38 -20.24
N PHE A 36 8.39 10.38 -19.35
CA PHE A 36 9.28 9.24 -19.51
C PHE A 36 8.70 8.19 -20.46
N SER A 37 9.52 7.62 -21.32
CA SER A 37 9.27 6.30 -21.91
C SER A 37 9.70 5.27 -20.89
N VAL A 38 8.75 4.49 -20.37
CA VAL A 38 8.99 3.55 -19.26
C VAL A 38 8.99 2.13 -19.77
N ASP A 39 10.15 1.50 -19.72
CA ASP A 39 10.29 0.04 -19.83
C ASP A 39 10.26 -0.55 -18.42
N TYR A 40 9.69 -1.73 -18.23
CA TYR A 40 9.61 -2.34 -16.90
C TYR A 40 9.77 -3.85 -16.92
N THR A 41 10.12 -4.40 -15.77
CA THR A 41 10.29 -5.84 -15.57
C THR A 41 9.29 -6.36 -14.54
N TYR A 42 8.87 -7.62 -14.67
CA TYR A 42 7.93 -8.23 -13.73
C TYR A 42 7.96 -9.76 -13.82
N ILE A 43 7.32 -10.40 -12.87
CA ILE A 43 7.00 -11.82 -12.91
C ILE A 43 5.49 -11.96 -13.12
N ALA A 44 5.07 -12.89 -13.97
CA ALA A 44 3.69 -13.33 -14.08
C ALA A 44 3.65 -14.80 -14.51
N ASP A 45 2.66 -15.58 -14.08
CA ASP A 45 2.43 -16.97 -14.48
C ASP A 45 3.68 -17.85 -14.44
N ASN A 46 4.45 -17.75 -13.35
CA ASN A 46 5.73 -18.44 -13.15
C ASN A 46 6.81 -18.13 -14.21
N ALA A 47 6.75 -16.96 -14.85
CA ALA A 47 7.74 -16.53 -15.82
C ALA A 47 8.21 -15.09 -15.54
N ALA A 48 9.45 -14.79 -15.90
CA ALA A 48 10.00 -13.44 -15.89
C ALA A 48 9.77 -12.76 -17.24
N TYR A 49 9.37 -11.51 -17.20
CA TYR A 49 9.07 -10.68 -18.36
C TYR A 49 9.83 -9.36 -18.32
N TYR A 50 10.07 -8.83 -19.50
CA TYR A 50 10.59 -7.50 -19.73
C TYR A 50 9.70 -6.78 -20.74
N HIS A 51 9.00 -5.75 -20.28
CA HIS A 51 8.18 -4.88 -21.11
C HIS A 51 9.06 -3.76 -21.69
N LYS A 52 9.08 -3.64 -23.01
CA LYS A 52 9.86 -2.63 -23.72
C LYS A 52 9.13 -2.19 -24.97
N ASP A 53 9.07 -0.87 -25.20
CA ASP A 53 8.48 -0.27 -26.40
C ASP A 53 7.03 -0.80 -26.67
N GLY A 54 6.23 -1.01 -25.61
CA GLY A 54 4.86 -1.50 -25.69
C GLY A 54 4.70 -3.01 -25.88
N GLN A 55 5.78 -3.79 -25.83
CA GLN A 55 5.77 -5.24 -26.04
C GLN A 55 6.36 -6.00 -24.84
N ASP A 56 5.78 -7.16 -24.54
CA ASP A 56 6.26 -8.06 -23.49
C ASP A 56 7.19 -9.13 -24.07
N PHE A 57 8.39 -9.19 -23.53
CA PHE A 57 9.39 -10.20 -23.87
C PHE A 57 9.47 -11.23 -22.76
N PHE A 58 9.12 -12.47 -23.07
CA PHE A 58 9.33 -13.61 -22.19
C PHE A 58 10.83 -13.88 -22.03
N LEU A 59 11.30 -13.99 -20.78
CA LEU A 59 12.71 -14.18 -20.48
C LEU A 59 13.03 -15.61 -20.04
N GLY A 60 12.07 -16.28 -19.38
CA GLY A 60 12.22 -17.66 -18.92
C GLY A 60 11.31 -17.99 -17.73
N LYS A 61 11.08 -19.29 -17.53
CA LYS A 61 10.32 -19.79 -16.37
C LYS A 61 11.12 -19.66 -15.08
N VAL A 62 10.48 -19.20 -13.99
CA VAL A 62 11.18 -18.89 -12.74
C VAL A 62 11.08 -19.99 -11.67
N GLY A 63 10.10 -20.86 -11.73
CA GLY A 63 9.94 -22.02 -10.85
C GLY A 63 9.97 -21.67 -9.36
N LYS A 64 10.50 -22.56 -8.53
CA LYS A 64 10.52 -22.46 -7.06
C LYS A 64 11.38 -21.28 -6.53
N PHE A 65 12.46 -20.93 -7.22
CA PHE A 65 13.37 -19.84 -6.85
C PHE A 65 13.09 -18.54 -7.62
N ARG A 66 11.82 -18.17 -7.68
CA ARG A 66 11.26 -17.08 -8.52
C ARG A 66 12.17 -15.87 -8.70
N LYS A 67 12.58 -15.21 -7.59
CA LYS A 67 13.39 -13.97 -7.66
C LYS A 67 14.80 -14.21 -8.19
N LEU A 68 15.47 -15.27 -7.74
CA LEU A 68 16.83 -15.59 -8.19
C LEU A 68 16.87 -15.89 -9.69
N ALA A 69 15.92 -16.71 -10.17
CA ALA A 69 15.80 -17.02 -11.59
C ALA A 69 15.47 -15.77 -12.42
N ALA A 70 14.50 -14.95 -11.96
CA ALA A 70 14.15 -13.72 -12.64
C ALA A 70 15.36 -12.77 -12.73
N ASN A 71 16.08 -12.55 -11.64
CA ASN A 71 17.28 -11.71 -11.64
C ASN A 71 18.38 -12.24 -12.56
N TYR A 72 18.53 -13.55 -12.68
CA TYR A 72 19.47 -14.16 -13.64
C TYR A 72 19.09 -13.86 -15.09
N TYR A 73 17.82 -14.06 -15.46
CA TYR A 73 17.33 -13.75 -16.81
C TYR A 73 17.43 -12.25 -17.12
N LEU A 74 17.03 -11.40 -16.18
CA LEU A 74 17.14 -9.95 -16.29
C LEU A 74 18.59 -9.50 -16.46
N TYR A 75 19.53 -10.08 -15.69
CA TYR A 75 20.96 -9.78 -15.84
C TYR A 75 21.44 -10.09 -17.25
N LYS A 76 21.06 -11.22 -17.82
CA LYS A 76 21.42 -11.57 -19.23
C LYS A 76 20.81 -10.59 -20.22
N ARG A 77 19.51 -10.30 -20.07
CA ARG A 77 18.76 -9.47 -21.02
C ARG A 77 19.23 -8.02 -21.03
N LEU A 78 19.46 -7.44 -19.84
CA LEU A 78 19.83 -6.03 -19.71
C LEU A 78 21.30 -5.72 -20.07
N LYS A 79 22.13 -6.72 -20.40
CA LYS A 79 23.51 -6.50 -20.85
C LYS A 79 23.60 -5.64 -22.11
N SER A 80 22.66 -5.78 -23.03
CA SER A 80 22.59 -5.00 -24.27
C SER A 80 21.87 -3.67 -24.14
N GLU A 81 21.23 -3.41 -22.98
CA GLU A 81 20.41 -2.21 -22.77
C GLU A 81 21.22 -1.08 -22.12
N LYS A 82 20.82 0.16 -22.43
CA LYS A 82 21.33 1.38 -21.79
C LYS A 82 20.15 2.23 -21.36
N TYR A 83 20.15 2.66 -20.10
CA TYR A 83 19.14 3.53 -19.52
C TYR A 83 19.79 4.72 -18.84
N THR A 84 19.23 5.92 -19.07
CA THR A 84 19.66 7.14 -18.38
C THR A 84 19.09 7.14 -16.95
N TYR A 85 17.85 6.68 -16.79
CA TYR A 85 17.13 6.67 -15.51
C TYR A 85 16.68 5.27 -15.14
N ILE A 86 16.94 4.88 -13.90
CA ILE A 86 16.53 3.60 -13.34
C ILE A 86 15.78 3.87 -12.04
N TYR A 87 14.52 3.46 -11.99
CA TYR A 87 13.75 3.37 -10.75
C TYR A 87 13.59 1.92 -10.38
N ASN A 88 14.15 1.54 -9.25
CA ASN A 88 14.18 0.15 -8.83
C ASN A 88 13.37 -0.05 -7.56
N ARG A 89 12.36 -0.91 -7.61
CA ARG A 89 11.67 -1.37 -6.41
C ARG A 89 12.48 -2.46 -5.73
N TYR A 90 12.96 -2.15 -4.53
CA TYR A 90 13.83 -3.04 -3.77
C TYR A 90 13.16 -4.36 -3.42
N GLY A 91 13.86 -5.45 -3.70
CA GLY A 91 13.65 -6.76 -3.10
C GLY A 91 14.91 -7.15 -2.35
N LEU A 92 14.93 -8.28 -1.64
CA LEU A 92 16.17 -8.78 -1.02
C LEU A 92 17.23 -8.97 -2.11
N MET A 93 18.44 -8.45 -1.87
CA MET A 93 19.49 -8.39 -2.87
C MET A 93 20.24 -9.72 -2.96
N ASP A 94 20.35 -10.23 -4.18
CA ASP A 94 21.20 -11.35 -4.55
C ASP A 94 22.34 -10.93 -5.49
N THR A 95 23.21 -11.85 -5.85
CA THR A 95 24.38 -11.62 -6.72
C THR A 95 24.00 -11.06 -8.08
N CYS A 96 22.95 -11.59 -8.72
CA CYS A 96 22.53 -11.14 -10.06
C CYS A 96 21.89 -9.75 -9.99
N TYR A 97 21.05 -9.51 -8.99
CA TYR A 97 20.45 -8.21 -8.75
C TYR A 97 21.51 -7.13 -8.52
N TYR A 98 22.52 -7.40 -7.64
CA TYR A 98 23.64 -6.49 -7.44
C TYR A 98 24.42 -6.22 -8.75
N LYS A 99 24.67 -7.27 -9.55
CA LYS A 99 25.36 -7.15 -10.85
C LYS A 99 24.54 -6.30 -11.84
N ILE A 100 23.21 -6.40 -11.84
CA ILE A 100 22.34 -5.56 -12.68
C ILE A 100 22.54 -4.08 -12.33
N LEU A 101 22.36 -3.69 -11.06
CA LEU A 101 22.50 -2.30 -10.64
C LEU A 101 23.92 -1.76 -10.92
N LYS A 102 24.96 -2.55 -10.60
CA LYS A 102 26.36 -2.18 -10.87
C LYS A 102 26.63 -1.98 -12.36
N MET A 103 26.07 -2.83 -13.21
CA MET A 103 26.23 -2.73 -14.67
C MET A 103 25.51 -1.49 -15.22
N LEU A 104 24.26 -1.25 -14.80
CA LEU A 104 23.50 -0.07 -15.22
C LEU A 104 24.18 1.22 -14.77
N LYS A 105 24.72 1.25 -13.53
CA LYS A 105 25.50 2.38 -13.03
C LYS A 105 26.75 2.65 -13.86
N LYS A 106 27.52 1.60 -14.20
CA LYS A 106 28.71 1.71 -15.09
C LYS A 106 28.39 2.24 -16.47
N LYS A 107 27.16 2.04 -16.96
CA LYS A 107 26.68 2.56 -18.25
C LYS A 107 26.16 4.01 -18.16
N GLY A 108 26.35 4.69 -17.04
CA GLY A 108 25.93 6.07 -16.81
C GLY A 108 24.50 6.24 -16.31
N GLY A 109 23.85 5.18 -15.85
CA GLY A 109 22.49 5.27 -15.32
C GLY A 109 22.42 5.98 -13.96
N LYS A 110 21.44 6.88 -13.80
CA LYS A 110 21.05 7.48 -12.51
C LYS A 110 20.02 6.56 -11.83
N ILE A 111 20.36 6.01 -10.67
CA ILE A 111 19.61 4.93 -10.01
C ILE A 111 18.98 5.42 -8.73
N VAL A 112 17.65 5.38 -8.68
CA VAL A 112 16.85 5.56 -7.46
C VAL A 112 16.26 4.21 -7.04
N VAL A 113 16.43 3.83 -5.78
CA VAL A 113 15.91 2.58 -5.21
C VAL A 113 14.78 2.89 -4.23
N GLU A 114 13.56 2.43 -4.50
CA GLU A 114 12.46 2.48 -3.54
C GLU A 114 12.57 1.33 -2.55
N ILE A 115 12.68 1.63 -1.25
CA ILE A 115 12.58 0.65 -0.16
C ILE A 115 11.17 0.74 0.44
N PRO A 116 10.29 -0.25 0.18
CA PRO A 116 8.86 -0.18 0.57
C PRO A 116 8.61 -0.15 2.07
N THR A 117 9.50 -0.77 2.85
CA THR A 117 9.44 -0.83 4.32
C THR A 117 10.86 -0.72 4.85
N TYR A 118 11.10 0.17 5.80
CA TYR A 118 12.38 0.29 6.48
C TYR A 118 12.16 0.64 7.96
N PRO A 119 12.87 0.00 8.90
CA PRO A 119 13.75 -1.17 8.71
C PRO A 119 12.95 -2.46 8.47
N TYR A 120 13.37 -3.27 7.48
CA TYR A 120 12.70 -4.53 7.11
C TYR A 120 13.31 -5.78 7.77
N ASP A 121 14.37 -5.63 8.52
CA ASP A 121 15.06 -6.77 9.19
C ASP A 121 14.16 -7.51 10.20
N LYS A 122 13.08 -6.87 10.69
CA LYS A 122 12.08 -7.47 11.59
C LYS A 122 10.98 -8.26 10.84
N GLU A 123 10.88 -8.12 9.53
CA GLU A 123 9.87 -8.80 8.70
C GLU A 123 10.35 -10.15 8.16
N ARG A 124 11.30 -10.80 8.83
CA ARG A 124 11.89 -12.05 8.37
C ARG A 124 10.87 -13.17 8.36
N LEU A 125 10.74 -13.82 7.20
CA LEU A 125 9.99 -15.07 7.08
C LEU A 125 10.84 -16.24 7.56
N PRO A 126 10.26 -17.26 8.20
CA PRO A 126 10.97 -18.45 8.67
C PRO A 126 11.43 -19.31 7.48
N GLY A 127 12.52 -20.05 7.67
CA GLY A 127 13.04 -21.04 6.72
C GLY A 127 14.44 -20.75 6.19
N VAL A 128 15.16 -21.82 5.83
CA VAL A 128 16.56 -21.77 5.39
C VAL A 128 16.75 -20.89 4.14
N THR A 129 15.85 -20.97 3.18
CA THR A 129 15.89 -20.16 1.95
C THR A 129 15.85 -18.67 2.27
N TRP A 130 14.98 -18.26 3.19
CA TRP A 130 14.89 -16.87 3.63
C TRP A 130 16.12 -16.43 4.39
N TRP A 131 16.67 -17.30 5.24
CA TRP A 131 17.92 -17.02 5.93
C TRP A 131 19.07 -16.74 4.96
N ILE A 132 19.22 -17.55 3.91
CA ILE A 132 20.24 -17.36 2.84
C ILE A 132 20.02 -16.01 2.14
N LEU A 133 18.77 -15.72 1.72
CA LEU A 133 18.45 -14.47 1.02
C LEU A 133 18.74 -13.23 1.88
N TYR A 134 18.38 -13.24 3.16
CA TYR A 134 18.68 -12.14 4.07
C TYR A 134 20.20 -12.01 4.33
N SER A 135 20.93 -13.10 4.35
CA SER A 135 22.40 -13.08 4.52
C SER A 135 23.09 -12.48 3.30
N LEU A 136 22.68 -12.87 2.10
CA LEU A 136 23.15 -12.28 0.84
C LEU A 136 22.81 -10.78 0.78
N ASP A 137 21.57 -10.43 1.12
CA ASP A 137 21.13 -9.05 1.17
C ASP A 137 22.02 -8.20 2.09
N LYS A 138 22.32 -8.68 3.31
CA LYS A 138 23.22 -7.99 4.25
C LYS A 138 24.63 -7.75 3.70
N ILE A 139 25.13 -8.67 2.89
CA ILE A 139 26.45 -8.54 2.25
C ILE A 139 26.41 -7.46 1.18
N TYR A 140 25.42 -7.54 0.26
CA TYR A 140 25.37 -6.66 -0.90
C TYR A 140 24.88 -5.24 -0.57
N ARG A 141 23.90 -5.08 0.34
CA ARG A 141 23.35 -3.76 0.69
C ARG A 141 24.38 -2.81 1.30
N ARG A 142 25.46 -3.32 1.92
CA ARG A 142 26.59 -2.50 2.41
C ARG A 142 27.30 -1.73 1.30
N ASN A 143 27.18 -2.21 0.06
CA ASN A 143 27.81 -1.60 -1.11
C ASN A 143 26.86 -0.72 -1.92
N LEU A 144 25.61 -0.53 -1.49
CA LEU A 144 24.60 0.27 -2.20
C LEU A 144 25.11 1.69 -2.45
N LYS A 145 25.79 2.32 -1.48
CA LYS A 145 26.35 3.67 -1.58
C LYS A 145 27.30 3.87 -2.77
N LYS A 146 27.80 2.78 -3.38
CA LYS A 146 28.71 2.85 -4.53
C LYS A 146 28.00 2.77 -5.88
N ILE A 147 26.72 2.39 -5.89
CA ILE A 147 25.99 2.05 -7.11
C ILE A 147 24.59 2.65 -7.19
N VAL A 148 24.10 3.25 -6.10
CA VAL A 148 22.77 3.87 -6.01
C VAL A 148 22.94 5.36 -5.71
N ASP A 149 22.22 6.21 -6.40
CA ASP A 149 22.31 7.67 -6.27
C ASP A 149 21.39 8.20 -5.15
N ALA A 150 20.19 7.62 -4.98
CA ALA A 150 19.27 7.96 -3.91
C ALA A 150 18.37 6.77 -3.55
N ILE A 151 17.85 6.79 -2.32
CA ILE A 151 16.84 5.83 -1.86
C ILE A 151 15.53 6.57 -1.63
N ALA A 152 14.46 6.17 -2.33
CA ALA A 152 13.11 6.61 -2.02
C ALA A 152 12.56 5.79 -0.84
N THR A 153 12.10 6.46 0.21
CA THR A 153 11.67 5.81 1.46
C THR A 153 10.37 6.41 2.00
N TYR A 154 9.64 5.58 2.76
CA TYR A 154 8.45 5.97 3.54
C TYR A 154 8.79 6.15 5.04
N SER A 155 10.05 5.93 5.42
CA SER A 155 10.53 6.19 6.79
C SER A 155 11.09 7.60 6.93
N GLY A 156 11.30 8.05 8.17
CA GLY A 156 11.90 9.34 8.46
C GLY A 156 13.43 9.37 8.42
N ASP A 157 14.08 8.31 7.91
CA ASP A 157 15.55 8.21 7.90
C ASP A 157 16.14 9.00 6.73
N ASP A 158 17.05 9.93 6.99
CA ASP A 158 17.74 10.74 5.98
C ASP A 158 18.83 9.98 5.22
N ILE A 159 19.33 8.89 5.81
CA ILE A 159 20.38 8.03 5.24
C ILE A 159 20.04 6.57 5.48
N ILE A 160 19.94 5.78 4.41
CA ILE A 160 19.74 4.34 4.45
C ILE A 160 20.90 3.65 3.71
N PHE A 161 21.57 2.70 4.36
CA PHE A 161 22.72 1.96 3.83
C PHE A 161 23.85 2.86 3.27
N GLY A 162 23.99 4.07 3.85
CA GLY A 162 24.96 5.06 3.44
C GLY A 162 24.60 5.85 2.18
N VAL A 163 23.33 5.78 1.74
CA VAL A 163 22.76 6.51 0.60
C VAL A 163 21.76 7.53 1.13
N LYS A 164 21.77 8.77 0.60
CA LYS A 164 20.78 9.81 0.91
C LYS A 164 19.39 9.38 0.50
N THR A 165 18.40 9.78 1.27
CA THR A 165 17.01 9.41 1.02
C THR A 165 16.21 10.55 0.36
N ILE A 166 15.17 10.15 -0.35
CA ILE A 166 14.09 10.99 -0.84
C ILE A 166 12.84 10.52 -0.08
N HIS A 167 12.32 11.37 0.80
CA HIS A 167 11.11 11.03 1.55
C HIS A 167 9.90 11.14 0.63
N ILE A 168 9.11 10.08 0.59
CA ILE A 168 7.88 10.00 -0.18
C ILE A 168 6.76 9.42 0.69
N CYS A 169 5.52 9.70 0.33
CA CYS A 169 4.35 9.01 0.89
C CYS A 169 3.77 8.02 -0.13
N LYS A 170 3.02 7.03 0.36
CA LYS A 170 2.34 6.10 -0.53
C LYS A 170 1.21 6.82 -1.25
N GLY A 171 1.23 6.74 -2.58
CA GLY A 171 0.18 7.26 -3.45
C GLY A 171 -0.74 6.17 -3.94
N ILE A 172 -1.88 6.59 -4.48
CA ILE A 172 -2.83 5.74 -5.20
C ILE A 172 -3.12 6.36 -6.58
N ASP A 173 -3.37 5.51 -7.57
CA ASP A 173 -3.82 5.94 -8.90
C ASP A 173 -5.32 6.23 -8.85
N PHE A 174 -5.69 7.51 -8.72
CA PHE A 174 -7.08 7.94 -8.64
C PHE A 174 -7.89 7.63 -9.90
N GLU A 175 -7.26 7.53 -11.07
CA GLU A 175 -7.93 7.16 -12.31
C GLU A 175 -8.37 5.69 -12.30
N SER A 176 -7.67 4.83 -11.57
CA SER A 176 -7.99 3.40 -11.44
C SER A 176 -9.00 3.09 -10.33
N VAL A 177 -9.36 4.06 -9.50
CA VAL A 177 -10.28 3.87 -8.37
C VAL A 177 -11.56 4.63 -8.62
N SER A 178 -12.68 3.92 -8.80
CA SER A 178 -14.01 4.52 -8.90
C SER A 178 -14.42 5.15 -7.57
N ILE A 179 -15.04 6.32 -7.61
CA ILE A 179 -15.68 6.89 -6.41
C ILE A 179 -16.89 6.04 -6.04
N ARG A 180 -17.18 5.89 -4.76
CA ARG A 180 -18.40 5.22 -4.30
C ARG A 180 -19.65 6.04 -4.61
N ASN A 181 -20.76 5.36 -4.76
CA ASN A 181 -22.09 5.97 -4.96
C ASN A 181 -22.98 5.62 -3.76
N PRO A 182 -22.84 6.32 -2.62
CA PRO A 182 -23.59 6.01 -1.42
C PRO A 182 -25.05 6.45 -1.52
N GLU A 183 -25.91 5.76 -0.77
CA GLU A 183 -27.28 6.19 -0.52
C GLU A 183 -27.32 7.03 0.76
N ASN A 184 -28.23 8.03 0.80
CA ASN A 184 -28.52 8.74 2.05
C ASN A 184 -29.30 7.83 3.00
N ARG A 185 -28.78 7.64 4.22
CA ARG A 185 -29.41 6.85 5.28
C ARG A 185 -29.33 7.58 6.61
N THR A 186 -30.32 7.36 7.45
CA THR A 186 -30.39 7.98 8.78
C THR A 186 -30.58 6.95 9.90
N ASP A 187 -31.06 5.75 9.57
CA ASP A 187 -31.53 4.80 10.58
C ASP A 187 -30.42 3.87 11.12
N GLU A 188 -29.41 3.62 10.34
CA GLU A 188 -28.30 2.72 10.67
C GLU A 188 -26.97 3.27 10.18
N ILE A 189 -25.88 2.74 10.77
CA ILE A 189 -24.49 3.04 10.34
C ILE A 189 -23.85 1.73 9.93
N ARG A 190 -23.20 1.73 8.76
CA ARG A 190 -22.49 0.57 8.22
C ARG A 190 -21.00 0.84 8.16
N LEU A 191 -20.26 0.15 9.01
CA LEU A 191 -18.81 0.16 9.06
C LEU A 191 -18.27 -0.92 8.13
N MET A 192 -17.12 -0.71 7.49
CA MET A 192 -16.43 -1.75 6.75
C MET A 192 -14.94 -1.80 7.01
N ALA A 193 -14.38 -3.00 6.99
CA ALA A 193 -12.94 -3.21 6.98
C ALA A 193 -12.55 -4.12 5.83
N VAL A 194 -11.48 -3.76 5.09
CA VAL A 194 -10.91 -4.61 4.03
C VAL A 194 -9.48 -4.99 4.40
N ALA A 195 -9.23 -6.27 4.68
CA ALA A 195 -7.90 -6.72 5.10
C ALA A 195 -7.69 -8.23 4.96
N GLY A 196 -6.43 -8.67 4.81
CA GLY A 196 -6.02 -9.98 5.29
C GLY A 196 -5.97 -9.94 6.82
N LEU A 197 -6.94 -10.63 7.48
CA LEU A 197 -7.22 -10.47 8.90
C LEU A 197 -6.03 -10.86 9.77
N ALA A 198 -5.54 -9.93 10.59
CA ALA A 198 -4.40 -10.13 11.46
C ALA A 198 -4.51 -9.27 12.74
N LYS A 199 -3.83 -9.70 13.82
CA LYS A 199 -3.92 -9.08 15.17
C LYS A 199 -3.66 -7.56 15.19
N TRP A 200 -2.77 -7.08 14.33
CA TRP A 200 -2.43 -5.66 14.26
C TRP A 200 -3.51 -4.78 13.57
N HIS A 201 -4.55 -5.38 12.98
CA HIS A 201 -5.68 -4.61 12.52
C HIS A 201 -6.57 -4.15 13.67
N GLY A 202 -6.58 -4.87 14.80
CA GLY A 202 -7.27 -4.46 16.02
C GLY A 202 -8.80 -4.45 15.92
N TYR A 203 -9.38 -5.25 15.00
CA TYR A 203 -10.83 -5.32 14.85
C TYR A 203 -11.50 -6.00 16.06
N ASP A 204 -10.76 -6.81 16.83
CA ASP A 204 -11.13 -7.30 18.15
C ASP A 204 -11.59 -6.17 19.08
N ARG A 205 -10.88 -5.03 19.09
CA ARG A 205 -11.24 -3.86 19.89
C ARG A 205 -12.58 -3.25 19.48
N LEU A 206 -12.88 -3.22 18.19
CA LEU A 206 -14.16 -2.72 17.68
C LEU A 206 -15.29 -3.71 18.00
N LEU A 207 -15.05 -5.01 17.87
CA LEU A 207 -16.03 -6.05 18.20
C LEU A 207 -16.38 -6.05 19.70
N GLU A 208 -15.37 -5.89 20.57
CA GLU A 208 -15.59 -5.70 22.02
C GLU A 208 -16.40 -4.40 22.28
N GLY A 209 -16.10 -3.33 21.57
CA GLY A 209 -16.83 -2.06 21.67
C GLY A 209 -18.29 -2.19 21.22
N LEU A 210 -18.56 -2.88 20.13
CA LEU A 210 -19.91 -3.17 19.65
C LEU A 210 -20.67 -4.03 20.67
N GLY A 211 -20.03 -5.05 21.24
CA GLY A 211 -20.60 -5.87 22.30
C GLY A 211 -21.09 -5.02 23.47
N LYS A 212 -20.21 -4.23 24.08
CA LYS A 212 -20.54 -3.33 25.20
C LYS A 212 -21.62 -2.30 24.84
N TYR A 213 -21.58 -1.77 23.61
CA TYR A 213 -22.58 -0.83 23.13
C TYR A 213 -23.97 -1.46 23.09
N TYR A 214 -24.10 -2.68 22.57
CA TYR A 214 -25.40 -3.36 22.50
C TYR A 214 -25.89 -3.88 23.82
N GLU A 215 -25.03 -4.16 24.80
CA GLU A 215 -25.41 -4.48 26.17
C GLU A 215 -26.01 -3.28 26.91
N THR A 216 -25.58 -2.04 26.60
CA THR A 216 -25.90 -0.84 27.38
C THR A 216 -26.91 0.09 26.71
N ASP A 217 -26.87 0.24 25.39
CA ASP A 217 -27.67 1.21 24.64
C ASP A 217 -28.30 0.57 23.39
N GLY A 218 -27.50 0.35 22.34
CA GLY A 218 -27.95 -0.30 21.11
C GLY A 218 -29.04 0.43 20.31
N ARG A 219 -29.43 1.65 20.69
CA ARG A 219 -30.52 2.39 20.03
C ARG A 219 -30.22 2.69 18.57
N LYS A 220 -29.02 3.18 18.26
CA LYS A 220 -28.57 3.36 16.89
C LYS A 220 -27.99 2.04 16.37
N LYS A 221 -28.53 1.51 15.29
CA LYS A 221 -28.00 0.27 14.68
C LYS A 221 -26.67 0.54 14.01
N VAL A 222 -25.64 -0.24 14.37
CA VAL A 222 -24.29 -0.16 13.82
C VAL A 222 -23.89 -1.55 13.33
N TYR A 223 -23.70 -1.69 12.02
CA TYR A 223 -23.27 -2.93 11.39
C TYR A 223 -21.80 -2.88 11.06
N PHE A 224 -21.10 -4.00 11.14
CA PHE A 224 -19.71 -4.11 10.81
C PHE A 224 -19.49 -5.19 9.74
N TYR A 225 -19.14 -4.77 8.52
CA TYR A 225 -18.83 -5.62 7.39
C TYR A 225 -17.32 -5.90 7.36
N ILE A 226 -16.92 -7.15 7.49
CA ILE A 226 -15.54 -7.60 7.54
C ILE A 226 -15.23 -8.29 6.21
N VAL A 227 -14.47 -7.60 5.35
CA VAL A 227 -14.09 -8.08 4.02
C VAL A 227 -12.67 -8.61 4.06
N GLY A 228 -12.52 -9.89 3.75
CA GLY A 228 -11.25 -10.59 3.76
C GLY A 228 -11.28 -11.85 4.61
N ASP A 229 -10.11 -12.45 4.77
CA ASP A 229 -9.92 -13.67 5.57
C ASP A 229 -8.55 -13.64 6.24
N GLY A 230 -8.31 -14.49 7.24
CA GLY A 230 -7.03 -14.59 7.91
C GLY A 230 -7.06 -15.33 9.23
N PRO A 231 -5.87 -15.56 9.84
CA PRO A 231 -5.73 -16.47 10.98
C PRO A 231 -6.48 -16.04 12.25
N VAL A 232 -6.86 -14.76 12.37
CA VAL A 232 -7.57 -14.24 13.57
C VAL A 232 -9.09 -14.28 13.44
N LYS A 233 -9.64 -14.77 12.33
CA LYS A 233 -11.10 -14.83 12.12
C LYS A 233 -11.82 -15.57 13.24
N ALA A 234 -11.31 -16.75 13.63
CA ALA A 234 -11.89 -17.53 14.72
C ALA A 234 -11.88 -16.80 16.10
N GLU A 235 -10.90 -15.92 16.34
CA GLU A 235 -10.87 -15.07 17.52
C GLU A 235 -12.01 -14.03 17.49
N TYR A 236 -12.26 -13.44 16.31
CA TYR A 236 -13.36 -12.49 16.11
C TYR A 236 -14.73 -13.14 16.25
N GLU A 237 -14.92 -14.34 15.71
CA GLU A 237 -16.16 -15.11 15.84
C GLU A 237 -16.48 -15.40 17.32
N LYS A 238 -15.49 -15.74 18.14
CA LYS A 238 -15.67 -15.94 19.60
C LYS A 238 -16.12 -14.66 20.32
N ILE A 239 -15.60 -13.49 19.95
CA ILE A 239 -16.03 -12.21 20.53
C ILE A 239 -17.48 -11.92 20.15
N ILE A 240 -17.82 -12.12 18.88
CA ILE A 240 -19.16 -11.93 18.34
C ILE A 240 -20.18 -12.83 19.06
N GLU A 241 -19.82 -14.09 19.29
CA GLU A 241 -20.65 -15.07 20.02
C GLU A 241 -20.80 -14.69 21.49
N LYS A 242 -19.71 -14.32 22.18
CA LYS A 242 -19.72 -13.88 23.59
C LYS A 242 -20.70 -12.76 23.84
N TYR A 243 -20.79 -11.78 22.94
CA TYR A 243 -21.69 -10.62 23.09
C TYR A 243 -23.02 -10.76 22.33
N GLN A 244 -23.28 -11.91 21.69
CA GLN A 244 -24.52 -12.19 20.93
C GLN A 244 -24.81 -11.13 19.84
N ILE A 245 -23.77 -10.62 19.18
CA ILE A 245 -23.86 -9.56 18.16
C ILE A 245 -23.77 -10.08 16.72
N GLN A 246 -24.05 -11.37 16.46
CA GLN A 246 -23.96 -12.01 15.15
C GLN A 246 -24.74 -11.26 14.06
N LYS A 247 -25.91 -10.74 14.40
CA LYS A 247 -26.77 -9.99 13.44
C LYS A 247 -26.18 -8.65 13.00
N TYR A 248 -25.17 -8.14 13.71
CA TYR A 248 -24.54 -6.86 13.44
C TYR A 248 -23.13 -6.98 12.83
N CYS A 249 -22.56 -8.19 12.79
CA CYS A 249 -21.21 -8.44 12.29
C CYS A 249 -21.26 -9.41 11.11
N ILE A 250 -20.90 -8.92 9.93
CA ILE A 250 -21.06 -9.64 8.66
C ILE A 250 -19.67 -9.95 8.10
N PHE A 251 -19.33 -11.24 7.98
CA PHE A 251 -18.13 -11.68 7.25
C PHE A 251 -18.47 -11.86 5.78
N GLU A 252 -17.91 -11.00 4.93
CA GLU A 252 -18.12 -11.03 3.48
C GLU A 252 -17.14 -11.97 2.76
N GLY A 253 -16.11 -12.47 3.46
CA GLY A 253 -15.01 -13.19 2.81
C GLY A 253 -14.15 -12.28 1.93
N VAL A 254 -13.34 -12.88 1.08
CA VAL A 254 -12.46 -12.13 0.16
C VAL A 254 -13.28 -11.62 -1.02
N LYS A 255 -13.37 -10.31 -1.20
CA LYS A 255 -14.06 -9.63 -2.32
C LYS A 255 -13.08 -8.79 -3.12
N ARG A 256 -13.36 -8.62 -4.42
CA ARG A 256 -12.55 -7.85 -5.36
C ARG A 256 -13.42 -7.20 -6.44
N GLY A 257 -12.87 -6.19 -7.13
CA GLY A 257 -13.54 -5.53 -8.24
C GLY A 257 -14.95 -5.06 -7.88
N ARG A 258 -15.92 -5.39 -8.71
CA ARG A 258 -17.32 -4.94 -8.56
C ARG A 258 -17.96 -5.38 -7.23
N GLU A 259 -17.72 -6.61 -6.79
CA GLU A 259 -18.27 -7.08 -5.50
C GLU A 259 -17.77 -6.25 -4.32
N LEU A 260 -16.50 -5.83 -4.33
CA LEU A 260 -15.93 -4.95 -3.32
C LEU A 260 -16.50 -3.53 -3.45
N ASP A 261 -16.67 -3.03 -4.67
CA ASP A 261 -17.27 -1.72 -4.93
C ASP A 261 -18.73 -1.65 -4.43
N ASP A 262 -19.49 -2.73 -4.56
CA ASP A 262 -20.85 -2.82 -4.04
C ASP A 262 -20.89 -2.72 -2.51
N ILE A 263 -19.87 -3.25 -1.80
CA ILE A 263 -19.74 -3.10 -0.34
C ILE A 263 -19.36 -1.65 0.00
N TYR A 264 -18.44 -1.04 -0.74
CA TYR A 264 -18.09 0.38 -0.56
C TYR A 264 -19.31 1.30 -0.73
N ASN A 265 -20.19 1.01 -1.70
CA ASN A 265 -21.42 1.76 -1.92
C ASN A 265 -22.42 1.63 -0.76
N LYS A 266 -22.46 0.48 -0.09
CA LYS A 266 -23.34 0.21 1.04
C LYS A 266 -22.85 0.83 2.36
N CYS A 267 -21.54 1.01 2.54
CA CYS A 267 -20.95 1.36 3.82
C CYS A 267 -20.69 2.86 3.96
N ASP A 268 -20.74 3.34 5.19
CA ASP A 268 -20.65 4.76 5.54
C ASP A 268 -19.28 5.15 6.07
N ILE A 269 -18.59 4.24 6.79
CA ILE A 269 -17.31 4.50 7.43
C ILE A 269 -16.36 3.31 7.23
N GLY A 270 -15.13 3.59 6.78
CA GLY A 270 -14.04 2.61 6.70
C GLY A 270 -13.35 2.43 8.05
N ILE A 271 -12.95 1.20 8.37
CA ILE A 271 -12.13 0.88 9.55
C ILE A 271 -10.73 0.51 9.05
N GLU A 272 -9.77 1.38 9.34
CA GLU A 272 -8.40 1.22 8.89
C GLU A 272 -7.64 0.23 9.81
N GLY A 273 -6.71 0.69 10.62
CA GLY A 273 -5.96 -0.09 11.60
C GLY A 273 -6.19 0.46 12.98
N LEU A 274 -6.71 -0.38 13.88
CA LEU A 274 -7.04 0.01 15.25
C LEU A 274 -5.97 -0.44 16.27
N ALA A 275 -4.98 -1.26 15.85
CA ALA A 275 -3.91 -1.75 16.73
C ALA A 275 -2.56 -1.92 16.02
N ALA A 276 -2.19 -1.01 15.13
CA ALA A 276 -0.89 -1.02 14.46
C ALA A 276 0.29 -0.86 15.46
N PHE A 277 0.04 -0.27 16.63
CA PHE A 277 0.98 -0.20 17.75
C PHE A 277 1.46 -1.58 18.24
N ARG A 278 0.65 -2.66 18.08
CA ARG A 278 1.07 -4.05 18.33
C ARG A 278 2.29 -4.47 17.51
N LYS A 279 2.57 -3.74 16.41
CA LYS A 279 3.80 -3.86 15.59
C LYS A 279 4.79 -2.70 15.80
N GLY A 280 4.53 -1.80 16.75
CA GLY A 280 5.32 -0.58 16.94
C GLY A 280 5.14 0.45 15.83
N ILE A 281 4.01 0.45 15.12
CA ILE A 281 3.69 1.42 14.07
C ILE A 281 2.71 2.45 14.63
N PHE A 282 3.17 3.69 14.79
CA PHE A 282 2.40 4.83 15.30
C PHE A 282 2.02 5.82 14.19
N ILE A 283 2.80 5.84 13.11
CA ILE A 283 2.49 6.61 11.90
C ILE A 283 2.26 5.62 10.77
N SER A 284 1.06 5.64 10.21
CA SER A 284 0.67 4.73 9.14
C SER A 284 0.66 5.43 7.78
N SER A 285 1.30 4.80 6.81
CA SER A 285 1.21 5.14 5.38
C SER A 285 0.56 3.95 4.65
N SER A 286 -0.68 3.60 5.05
CA SER A 286 -1.34 2.41 4.50
C SER A 286 -2.01 2.68 3.16
N LEU A 287 -2.06 1.68 2.29
CA LEU A 287 -2.85 1.78 1.04
C LEU A 287 -4.36 1.82 1.33
N LYS A 288 -4.82 1.21 2.42
CA LYS A 288 -6.24 1.22 2.83
C LYS A 288 -6.76 2.63 3.05
N SER A 289 -6.03 3.45 3.84
CA SER A 289 -6.44 4.83 4.09
C SER A 289 -6.55 5.65 2.80
N ARG A 290 -5.65 5.40 1.84
CA ARG A 290 -5.70 6.05 0.51
C ARG A 290 -6.89 5.56 -0.29
N GLU A 291 -7.15 4.26 -0.27
CA GLU A 291 -8.28 3.67 -0.99
C GLU A 291 -9.61 4.16 -0.42
N TYR A 292 -9.78 4.18 0.91
CA TYR A 292 -10.98 4.74 1.54
C TYR A 292 -11.19 6.20 1.10
N ALA A 293 -10.16 7.03 1.22
CA ALA A 293 -10.27 8.42 0.83
C ALA A 293 -10.49 8.62 -0.69
N ALA A 294 -9.88 7.79 -1.54
CA ALA A 294 -10.11 7.81 -3.00
C ALA A 294 -11.53 7.36 -3.37
N LYS A 295 -12.11 6.42 -2.62
CA LYS A 295 -13.53 6.03 -2.71
C LYS A 295 -14.47 7.11 -2.15
N GLY A 296 -13.95 8.12 -1.46
CA GLY A 296 -14.76 9.13 -0.78
C GLY A 296 -15.38 8.62 0.52
N LEU A 297 -14.78 7.63 1.16
CA LEU A 297 -15.22 7.03 2.41
C LEU A 297 -14.46 7.64 3.59
N PRO A 298 -15.12 8.29 4.57
CA PRO A 298 -14.49 8.68 5.82
C PRO A 298 -14.08 7.43 6.59
N PHE A 299 -13.09 7.54 7.48
CA PHE A 299 -12.59 6.34 8.15
C PHE A 299 -12.09 6.58 9.57
N VAL A 300 -12.04 5.48 10.34
CA VAL A 300 -11.54 5.42 11.71
C VAL A 300 -10.17 4.73 11.73
N THR A 301 -9.25 5.26 12.50
CA THR A 301 -7.90 4.70 12.69
C THR A 301 -7.39 4.97 14.11
N ALA A 302 -6.53 4.11 14.64
CA ALA A 302 -5.79 4.42 15.85
C ALA A 302 -4.47 5.14 15.55
N SER A 303 -3.84 4.84 14.42
CA SER A 303 -2.55 5.44 14.05
C SER A 303 -2.70 6.82 13.44
N LYS A 304 -1.68 7.67 13.62
CA LYS A 304 -1.53 8.89 12.84
C LYS A 304 -1.34 8.52 11.35
N ILE A 305 -2.17 9.09 10.46
CA ILE A 305 -2.02 8.90 9.03
C ILE A 305 -1.19 10.05 8.46
N ASP A 306 -0.06 9.73 7.83
CA ASP A 306 0.96 10.67 7.36
C ASP A 306 0.41 11.86 6.53
N VAL A 307 -0.56 11.62 5.62
CA VAL A 307 -1.11 12.67 4.74
C VAL A 307 -2.49 13.17 5.16
N PHE A 308 -3.14 12.55 6.14
CA PHE A 308 -4.53 12.87 6.52
C PHE A 308 -4.70 13.33 7.98
N GLU A 309 -3.63 13.67 8.68
CA GLU A 309 -3.66 13.99 10.12
C GLU A 309 -4.68 15.07 10.51
N LYS A 310 -4.87 16.06 9.65
CA LYS A 310 -5.75 17.22 9.91
C LYS A 310 -7.06 17.18 9.13
N GLN A 311 -7.41 16.03 8.55
CA GLN A 311 -8.62 15.93 7.75
C GLN A 311 -9.84 15.58 8.61
N ASN A 312 -10.93 16.30 8.41
CA ASN A 312 -12.18 16.13 9.14
C ASN A 312 -12.91 14.79 8.83
N PHE A 313 -12.50 14.08 7.79
CA PHE A 313 -13.02 12.76 7.41
C PHE A 313 -12.25 11.60 8.05
N VAL A 314 -11.36 11.88 9.01
CA VAL A 314 -10.60 10.87 9.76
C VAL A 314 -10.91 11.01 11.23
N LEU A 315 -11.44 9.93 11.84
CA LEU A 315 -11.57 9.82 13.30
C LEU A 315 -10.35 9.06 13.84
N LYS A 316 -9.57 9.71 14.69
CA LYS A 316 -8.50 9.04 15.44
C LYS A 316 -9.02 8.56 16.78
N VAL A 317 -8.87 7.25 17.04
CA VAL A 317 -9.19 6.61 18.34
C VAL A 317 -7.90 6.34 19.13
N PRO A 318 -7.96 6.08 20.45
CA PRO A 318 -6.77 5.83 21.28
C PRO A 318 -5.92 4.64 20.79
N GLU A 319 -4.60 4.79 20.90
CA GLU A 319 -3.60 3.74 20.60
C GLU A 319 -3.32 2.89 21.84
N ASN A 320 -4.30 2.11 22.27
CA ASN A 320 -4.24 1.21 23.44
C ASN A 320 -5.01 -0.09 23.15
N GLU A 321 -5.08 -0.98 24.13
CA GLU A 321 -5.81 -2.25 24.01
C GLU A 321 -7.29 -2.17 24.40
N GLU A 322 -7.78 -1.00 24.78
CA GLU A 322 -9.17 -0.84 25.21
C GLU A 322 -10.15 -1.01 24.05
N ALA A 323 -11.37 -1.43 24.37
CA ALA A 323 -12.47 -1.50 23.43
C ALA A 323 -12.76 -0.12 22.82
N ILE A 324 -13.11 -0.08 21.53
CA ILE A 324 -13.45 1.18 20.86
C ILE A 324 -14.80 1.70 21.36
N GLU A 325 -14.86 2.97 21.74
CA GLU A 325 -16.12 3.61 22.10
C GLU A 325 -16.96 3.85 20.82
N VAL A 326 -18.05 3.10 20.69
CA VAL A 326 -18.93 3.14 19.51
C VAL A 326 -19.68 4.46 19.41
N ARG A 327 -19.95 5.12 20.54
CA ARG A 327 -20.61 6.45 20.54
C ARG A 327 -19.78 7.52 19.88
N ASP A 328 -18.43 7.42 19.92
CA ASP A 328 -17.54 8.32 19.21
C ASP A 328 -17.67 8.13 17.68
N ILE A 329 -17.83 6.88 17.24
CA ILE A 329 -18.09 6.58 15.81
C ILE A 329 -19.46 7.12 15.37
N ILE A 330 -20.49 6.98 16.21
CA ILE A 330 -21.82 7.54 15.95
C ILE A 330 -21.77 9.07 15.88
N SER A 331 -21.04 9.71 16.79
CA SER A 331 -20.85 11.16 16.80
C SER A 331 -20.11 11.63 15.56
N PHE A 332 -19.07 10.90 15.16
CA PHE A 332 -18.32 11.16 13.91
C PHE A 332 -19.20 11.01 12.67
N TYR A 333 -20.01 9.94 12.58
CA TYR A 333 -20.98 9.76 11.50
C TYR A 333 -21.93 10.97 11.39
N ASN A 334 -22.51 11.39 12.52
CA ASN A 334 -23.41 12.54 12.55
C ASN A 334 -22.70 13.83 12.12
N HIS A 335 -21.46 14.05 12.57
CA HIS A 335 -20.66 15.20 12.14
C HIS A 335 -20.43 15.24 10.62
N ILE A 336 -20.17 14.09 10.02
CA ILE A 336 -19.92 13.96 8.59
C ILE A 336 -21.20 14.10 7.77
N TYR A 337 -22.29 13.41 8.14
CA TYR A 337 -23.43 13.15 7.26
C TYR A 337 -24.71 13.91 7.61
N LYS A 338 -24.85 14.42 8.86
CA LYS A 338 -26.09 15.08 9.26
C LYS A 338 -26.43 16.24 8.34
N ASP A 339 -27.65 16.20 7.79
CA ASP A 339 -28.23 17.21 6.88
C ASP A 339 -27.40 17.45 5.60
N LYS A 340 -26.61 16.47 5.17
CA LYS A 340 -25.74 16.56 3.99
C LYS A 340 -25.97 15.42 3.02
N ASP A 341 -25.74 15.70 1.74
CA ASP A 341 -25.78 14.71 0.67
C ASP A 341 -24.52 13.83 0.69
N SER A 342 -24.71 12.51 0.83
CA SER A 342 -23.61 11.55 0.97
C SER A 342 -22.71 11.48 -0.27
N ARG A 343 -23.24 11.76 -1.48
CA ARG A 343 -22.45 11.77 -2.72
C ARG A 343 -21.57 13.01 -2.80
N LYS A 344 -22.08 14.18 -2.36
CA LYS A 344 -21.26 15.40 -2.26
C LYS A 344 -20.12 15.23 -1.28
N ILE A 345 -20.39 14.62 -0.11
CA ILE A 345 -19.33 14.30 0.88
C ILE A 345 -18.29 13.37 0.28
N ALA A 346 -18.71 12.32 -0.43
CA ALA A 346 -17.77 11.40 -1.08
C ALA A 346 -16.87 12.14 -2.08
N GLN A 347 -17.43 13.04 -2.87
CA GLN A 347 -16.66 13.85 -3.82
C GLN A 347 -15.68 14.82 -3.12
N GLU A 348 -16.10 15.46 -2.03
CA GLU A 348 -15.26 16.37 -1.26
C GLU A 348 -14.06 15.63 -0.62
N ILE A 349 -14.30 14.45 -0.03
CA ILE A 349 -13.25 13.60 0.53
C ILE A 349 -12.26 13.20 -0.55
N ARG A 350 -12.76 12.70 -1.69
CA ARG A 350 -11.93 12.32 -2.83
C ARG A 350 -11.06 13.47 -3.33
N ASN A 351 -11.65 14.64 -3.54
CA ASN A 351 -10.94 15.82 -4.03
C ASN A 351 -9.79 16.23 -3.08
N LYS A 352 -10.03 16.21 -1.77
CA LYS A 352 -8.99 16.47 -0.76
C LYS A 352 -7.89 15.40 -0.79
N ALA A 353 -8.26 14.13 -0.92
CA ALA A 353 -7.31 13.03 -0.97
C ALA A 353 -6.46 13.07 -2.25
N GLU A 354 -7.02 13.38 -3.39
CA GLU A 354 -6.31 13.50 -4.66
C GLU A 354 -5.21 14.56 -4.60
N GLN A 355 -5.47 15.69 -3.94
CA GLN A 355 -4.50 16.78 -3.78
C GLN A 355 -3.25 16.40 -2.97
N CYS A 356 -3.29 15.35 -2.15
CA CYS A 356 -2.16 14.98 -1.28
C CYS A 356 -1.63 13.57 -1.51
N CYS A 357 -2.40 12.65 -2.05
CA CYS A 357 -1.97 11.27 -2.23
C CYS A 357 -2.23 10.67 -3.63
N ASP A 358 -2.54 11.48 -4.65
CA ASP A 358 -2.43 11.02 -6.02
C ASP A 358 -0.99 10.55 -6.30
N ILE A 359 -0.86 9.42 -6.97
CA ILE A 359 0.45 8.81 -7.19
C ILE A 359 1.38 9.72 -7.99
N ARG A 360 0.84 10.58 -8.87
CA ARG A 360 1.60 11.58 -9.63
C ARG A 360 2.21 12.62 -8.70
N ILE A 361 1.48 13.03 -7.65
CA ILE A 361 1.97 13.97 -6.65
C ILE A 361 3.05 13.31 -5.77
N THR A 362 2.80 12.08 -5.34
CA THR A 362 3.70 11.40 -4.39
C THR A 362 5.04 10.99 -4.98
N ILE A 363 5.13 10.79 -6.31
CA ILE A 363 6.43 10.51 -6.97
C ILE A 363 7.16 11.78 -7.44
N LYS A 364 6.51 12.96 -7.37
CA LYS A 364 7.12 14.23 -7.82
C LYS A 364 8.52 14.51 -7.26
N PRO A 365 8.82 14.23 -5.96
CA PRO A 365 10.18 14.39 -5.44
C PRO A 365 11.21 13.51 -6.15
N ILE A 366 10.82 12.29 -6.55
CA ILE A 366 11.70 11.38 -7.30
C ILE A 366 11.95 11.92 -8.71
N VAL A 367 10.90 12.39 -9.38
CA VAL A 367 10.98 12.97 -10.72
C VAL A 367 11.87 14.22 -10.70
N ALA A 368 11.71 15.11 -9.73
CA ALA A 368 12.56 16.28 -9.53
C ALA A 368 14.03 15.87 -9.37
N TYR A 369 14.30 14.90 -8.49
CA TYR A 369 15.66 14.39 -8.31
C TYR A 369 16.27 13.81 -9.59
N LEU A 370 15.49 13.05 -10.38
CA LEU A 370 15.97 12.49 -11.65
C LEU A 370 16.32 13.58 -12.66
N PHE A 371 15.63 14.74 -12.62
CA PHE A 371 15.83 15.85 -13.54
C PHE A 371 16.93 16.86 -13.11
N GLU A 372 17.36 16.86 -11.83
CA GLU A 372 18.35 17.83 -11.32
C GLU A 372 19.62 17.94 -12.17
N ASP A 373 20.09 16.81 -12.75
CA ASP A 373 21.29 16.84 -13.61
C ASP A 373 20.99 17.34 -15.04
N SER A 374 19.71 17.36 -15.46
CA SER A 374 19.31 17.89 -16.77
C SER A 374 19.21 19.42 -16.78
N LEU A 375 19.32 20.06 -15.61
CA LEU A 375 19.24 21.53 -15.43
C LEU A 375 20.61 22.17 -15.15
N ARG A 376 21.69 21.37 -15.05
CA ARG A 376 23.05 21.93 -14.96
C ARG A 376 23.50 22.27 -16.39
N PRO A 377 23.80 23.54 -16.70
CA PRO A 377 24.47 23.86 -17.95
C PRO A 377 25.83 23.16 -17.98
N GLU A 378 26.24 22.68 -19.19
CA GLU A 378 27.55 22.11 -19.46
C GLU A 378 28.68 23.09 -19.18
#